data_bd7eb3a9e01d65ae0ec2ec6faceaf8e3
#
_entry.id   bd7eb3a9e01d65ae0ec2ec6faceaf8e3
#
_cell.length_a   1.000
_cell.length_b   1.000
_cell.length_c   1.000
_cell.angle_alpha   90.00
_cell.angle_beta   90.00
_cell.angle_gamma   90.00
#
_symmetry.space_group_name_H-M   'P 1'
#
loop_
_entity.id
_entity.type
_entity.pdbx_description
1 polymer ?
#
loop_
_entity_poly.entity_id
_entity_poly.type
_entity_poly.pdbx_seq_one_letter_code
_entity_poly.pdbx_strand_id
1 'polypeptide(L)'
;ILVNVLIGLGLLVLLALTFAPLESLGWWAREGADEAAATVQELAAIDSGPDDSAYDGYVVYLSGIGAVGGDSVPPEELPLIQNLSSRLTRLKVIHDVFPYSVSNNGLTAQRPTAAVWRWVEKLRFKNPETLAGMLINARNAMQLFVCADRRYGPAYNVGTAQEVMRALRRHGYPMGSGLPVTLIGWSGGAQISIGAA
;
A
#
# COMPACT_ATOMS: atom_id res chain seq x y z
N ILE A 1 -2.55 39.27 -2.42
CA ILE A 1 -3.17 38.07 -3.03
C ILE A 1 -2.16 36.92 -3.08
N LEU A 2 -0.97 37.06 -3.67
CA LEU A 2 0.04 36.02 -3.79
C LEU A 2 0.47 35.44 -2.43
N VAL A 3 0.70 36.31 -1.43
CA VAL A 3 1.08 35.89 -0.06
C VAL A 3 -0.03 35.05 0.59
N ASN A 4 -1.29 35.42 0.44
CA ASN A 4 -2.41 34.63 0.99
C ASN A 4 -2.57 33.29 0.31
N VAL A 5 -2.31 33.20 -0.99
CA VAL A 5 -2.29 31.94 -1.74
C VAL A 5 -1.17 31.03 -1.24
N LEU A 6 0.03 31.57 -1.04
CA LEU A 6 1.16 30.80 -0.52
C LEU A 6 0.92 30.32 0.92
N ILE A 7 0.34 31.16 1.78
CA ILE A 7 -0.06 30.74 3.13
C ILE A 7 -1.12 29.65 3.08
N GLY A 8 -2.13 29.78 2.23
CA GLY A 8 -3.18 28.78 2.05
C GLY A 8 -2.63 27.44 1.56
N LEU A 9 -1.72 27.46 0.59
CA LEU A 9 -1.03 26.26 0.13
C LEU A 9 -0.16 25.63 1.22
N GLY A 10 0.59 26.45 1.96
CA GLY A 10 1.40 25.98 3.08
C GLY A 10 0.58 25.29 4.17
N LEU A 11 -0.58 25.88 4.53
CA LEU A 11 -1.52 25.28 5.47
C LEU A 11 -2.11 23.97 4.96
N LEU A 12 -2.43 23.90 3.68
CA LEU A 12 -3.00 22.69 3.05
C LEU A 12 -1.97 21.56 3.04
N VAL A 13 -0.73 21.84 2.73
CA VAL A 13 0.39 20.87 2.81
C VAL A 13 0.60 20.42 4.25
N LEU A 14 0.61 21.36 5.20
CA LEU A 14 0.76 21.05 6.62
C LEU A 14 -0.37 20.16 7.13
N LEU A 15 -1.62 20.44 6.76
CA LEU A 15 -2.76 19.60 7.09
C LEU A 15 -2.63 18.20 6.48
N ALA A 16 -2.26 18.10 5.21
CA ALA A 16 -2.06 16.81 4.55
C ALA A 16 -0.99 15.96 5.24
N LEU A 17 0.14 16.58 5.61
CA LEU A 17 1.20 15.92 6.35
C LEU A 17 0.78 15.54 7.78
N THR A 18 -0.02 16.38 8.44
CA THR A 18 -0.50 16.14 9.80
C THR A 18 -1.52 15.00 9.87
N PHE A 19 -2.42 14.91 8.90
CA PHE A 19 -3.47 13.88 8.88
C PHE A 19 -2.95 12.52 8.40
N ALA A 20 -1.82 12.43 7.73
CA ALA A 20 -1.27 11.15 7.29
C ALA A 20 -0.98 10.17 8.45
N PRO A 21 -0.37 10.59 9.59
CA PRO A 21 -0.22 9.73 10.76
C PRO A 21 -1.52 9.41 11.49
N LEU A 22 -2.49 10.34 11.51
CA LEU A 22 -3.78 10.13 12.21
C LEU A 22 -4.59 8.98 11.62
N GLU A 23 -4.43 8.69 10.35
CA GLU A 23 -5.06 7.56 9.70
C GLU A 23 -4.60 6.23 10.34
N SER A 24 -3.30 6.08 10.58
CA SER A 24 -2.73 4.92 11.25
C SER A 24 -3.15 4.83 12.72
N LEU A 25 -3.19 5.96 13.42
CA LEU A 25 -3.69 6.03 14.80
C LEU A 25 -5.17 5.70 14.91
N GLY A 26 -6.00 6.17 13.96
CA GLY A 26 -7.43 5.89 13.90
C GLY A 26 -7.71 4.40 13.68
N TRP A 27 -6.91 3.74 12.84
CA TRP A 27 -6.98 2.30 12.66
C TRP A 27 -6.62 1.57 13.95
N TRP A 28 -5.51 1.91 14.56
CA TRP A 28 -5.03 1.28 15.80
C TRP A 28 -6.02 1.40 16.95
N ALA A 29 -6.71 2.54 17.06
CA ALA A 29 -7.71 2.77 18.08
C ALA A 29 -9.03 2.01 17.84
N ARG A 30 -9.34 1.65 16.58
CA ARG A 30 -10.60 1.00 16.22
C ARG A 30 -10.49 -0.50 16.10
N GLU A 31 -9.41 -0.99 15.54
CA GLU A 31 -9.27 -2.39 15.13
C GLU A 31 -8.28 -3.17 15.99
N GLY A 32 -7.44 -2.50 16.76
CA GLY A 32 -6.53 -3.13 17.73
C GLY A 32 -5.63 -4.24 17.17
N ALA A 33 -4.56 -4.55 17.87
CA ALA A 33 -3.65 -5.63 17.50
C ALA A 33 -4.33 -7.03 17.57
N ASP A 34 -5.34 -7.18 18.45
CA ASP A 34 -6.04 -8.45 18.65
C ASP A 34 -6.94 -8.82 17.47
N GLU A 35 -7.62 -7.84 16.87
CA GLU A 35 -8.45 -8.06 15.68
C GLU A 35 -7.58 -8.37 14.46
N ALA A 36 -6.40 -7.73 14.36
CA ALA A 36 -5.41 -8.04 13.36
C ALA A 36 -4.92 -9.49 13.45
N ALA A 37 -4.58 -9.94 14.67
CA ALA A 37 -4.14 -11.31 14.93
C ALA A 37 -5.27 -12.32 14.66
N ALA A 38 -6.52 -12.01 15.05
CA ALA A 38 -7.68 -12.85 14.78
C ALA A 38 -7.93 -13.00 13.26
N THR A 39 -7.83 -11.91 12.51
CA THR A 39 -7.99 -11.95 11.05
C THR A 39 -6.90 -12.79 10.38
N VAL A 40 -5.64 -12.70 10.85
CA VAL A 40 -4.55 -13.55 10.34
C VAL A 40 -4.81 -15.01 10.64
N GLN A 41 -5.27 -15.35 11.85
CA GLN A 41 -5.62 -16.71 12.21
C GLN A 41 -6.82 -17.24 11.43
N GLU A 42 -7.86 -16.44 11.22
CA GLU A 42 -9.02 -16.79 10.42
C GLU A 42 -8.65 -17.02 8.94
N LEU A 43 -7.77 -16.17 8.39
CA LEU A 43 -7.25 -16.34 7.03
C LEU A 43 -6.40 -17.61 6.91
N ALA A 44 -5.63 -17.96 7.94
CA ALA A 44 -4.81 -19.17 7.98
C ALA A 44 -5.64 -20.45 8.22
N ALA A 45 -6.77 -20.34 8.90
CA ALA A 45 -7.65 -21.49 9.19
C ALA A 45 -8.59 -21.86 8.04
N ILE A 46 -8.65 -21.07 6.97
CA ILE A 46 -9.43 -21.41 5.78
C ILE A 46 -8.73 -22.56 5.08
N ASP A 47 -9.36 -23.74 5.17
CA ASP A 47 -8.93 -24.95 4.52
C ASP A 47 -8.69 -24.68 3.03
N SER A 48 -7.46 -24.91 2.60
CA SER A 48 -7.08 -24.78 1.21
C SER A 48 -7.72 -25.98 0.51
N GLY A 49 -8.65 -25.71 -0.37
CA GLY A 49 -9.08 -26.71 -1.33
C GLY A 49 -7.87 -27.34 -2.05
N PRO A 50 -8.06 -28.40 -2.83
CA PRO A 50 -6.96 -29.06 -3.52
C PRO A 50 -6.08 -28.03 -4.23
N ASP A 51 -4.77 -28.20 -4.09
CA ASP A 51 -3.74 -27.33 -4.67
C ASP A 51 -3.76 -27.44 -6.20
N ASP A 52 -4.67 -26.72 -6.82
CA ASP A 52 -4.85 -26.61 -8.28
C ASP A 52 -4.12 -25.36 -8.79
N SER A 53 -3.14 -24.89 -8.03
CA SER A 53 -2.35 -23.72 -8.37
C SER A 53 -1.49 -24.00 -9.61
N ALA A 54 -1.77 -23.27 -10.67
CA ALA A 54 -0.96 -23.31 -11.89
C ALA A 54 0.44 -22.70 -11.69
N TYR A 55 0.75 -22.21 -10.48
CA TYR A 55 1.97 -21.47 -10.16
C TYR A 55 2.77 -22.18 -9.07
N ASP A 56 4.09 -22.10 -9.17
CA ASP A 56 5.03 -22.64 -8.18
C ASP A 56 5.24 -21.69 -6.97
N GLY A 57 4.68 -20.49 -7.03
CA GLY A 57 4.79 -19.50 -5.98
C GLY A 57 4.24 -18.13 -6.40
N TYR A 58 4.33 -17.18 -5.52
CA TYR A 58 3.75 -15.84 -5.68
C TYR A 58 4.77 -14.75 -5.40
N VAL A 59 4.71 -13.69 -6.18
CA VAL A 59 5.49 -12.46 -5.98
C VAL A 59 4.52 -11.32 -5.74
N VAL A 60 4.61 -10.68 -4.59
CA VAL A 60 3.82 -9.47 -4.28
C VAL A 60 4.71 -8.26 -4.40
N TYR A 61 4.36 -7.37 -5.31
CA TYR A 61 5.07 -6.14 -5.56
C TYR A 61 4.42 -4.97 -4.83
N LEU A 62 5.22 -4.24 -4.05
CA LEU A 62 4.79 -3.05 -3.31
C LEU A 62 5.38 -1.80 -3.97
N SER A 63 4.52 -0.95 -4.51
CA SER A 63 4.89 0.28 -5.21
C SER A 63 5.59 1.30 -4.32
N GLY A 64 6.35 2.20 -4.93
CA GLY A 64 6.97 3.34 -4.28
C GLY A 64 5.99 4.42 -3.82
N ILE A 65 6.52 5.45 -3.17
CA ILE A 65 5.72 6.54 -2.56
C ILE A 65 4.84 7.33 -3.55
N GLY A 66 5.04 7.12 -4.85
CA GLY A 66 4.20 7.71 -5.89
C GLY A 66 2.83 7.07 -6.07
N ALA A 67 2.54 5.90 -5.50
CA ALA A 67 1.27 5.23 -5.64
C ALA A 67 0.12 5.98 -4.93
N VAL A 68 -1.09 5.89 -5.47
CA VAL A 68 -2.34 6.44 -4.89
C VAL A 68 -3.32 5.33 -4.52
N GLY A 69 -3.13 4.14 -5.06
CA GLY A 69 -3.94 2.96 -4.81
C GLY A 69 -3.26 1.72 -5.37
N GLY A 70 -3.79 0.55 -5.09
CA GLY A 70 -3.27 -0.71 -5.62
C GLY A 70 -3.38 -0.82 -7.14
N ASP A 71 -4.37 -0.18 -7.71
CA ASP A 71 -4.64 -0.09 -9.16
C ASP A 71 -3.86 1.04 -9.87
N SER A 72 -3.14 1.86 -9.11
CA SER A 72 -2.44 3.06 -9.58
C SER A 72 -0.93 2.91 -9.44
N VAL A 73 -0.36 2.07 -10.27
CA VAL A 73 1.10 1.91 -10.33
C VAL A 73 1.75 3.12 -11.01
N PRO A 74 2.79 3.71 -10.41
CA PRO A 74 3.55 4.78 -11.05
C PRO A 74 4.15 4.33 -12.40
N PRO A 75 4.08 5.18 -13.44
CA PRO A 75 4.55 4.81 -14.79
C PRO A 75 5.99 4.35 -14.85
N GLU A 76 6.86 4.87 -13.99
CA GLU A 76 8.27 4.50 -13.87
C GLU A 76 8.49 3.08 -13.36
N GLU A 77 7.51 2.49 -12.69
CA GLU A 77 7.56 1.13 -12.14
C GLU A 77 6.99 0.07 -13.10
N LEU A 78 6.16 0.49 -14.06
CA LEU A 78 5.50 -0.43 -15.01
C LEU A 78 6.49 -1.32 -15.79
N PRO A 79 7.64 -0.81 -16.30
CA PRO A 79 8.59 -1.66 -17.01
C PRO A 79 9.17 -2.79 -16.13
N LEU A 80 9.38 -2.51 -14.84
CA LEU A 80 9.85 -3.53 -13.90
C LEU A 80 8.79 -4.62 -13.69
N ILE A 81 7.55 -4.24 -13.44
CA ILE A 81 6.44 -5.18 -13.22
C ILE A 81 6.21 -6.04 -14.47
N GLN A 82 6.23 -5.43 -15.66
CA GLN A 82 6.11 -6.15 -16.93
C GLN A 82 7.27 -7.15 -17.14
N ASN A 83 8.49 -6.72 -16.80
CA ASN A 83 9.67 -7.60 -16.89
C ASN A 83 9.58 -8.77 -15.90
N LEU A 84 9.16 -8.52 -14.66
CA LEU A 84 8.92 -9.57 -13.67
C LEU A 84 7.86 -10.57 -14.19
N SER A 85 6.71 -10.07 -14.62
CA SER A 85 5.62 -10.92 -15.11
C SER A 85 6.00 -11.75 -16.34
N SER A 86 6.81 -11.20 -17.24
CA SER A 86 7.24 -11.89 -18.45
C SER A 86 8.32 -12.95 -18.22
N ARG A 87 9.18 -12.73 -17.22
CA ARG A 87 10.28 -13.66 -16.90
C ARG A 87 9.91 -14.73 -15.88
N LEU A 88 9.01 -14.40 -14.96
CA LEU A 88 8.59 -15.28 -13.87
C LEU A 88 7.30 -16.03 -14.23
N THR A 89 7.30 -16.73 -15.38
CA THR A 89 6.09 -17.37 -15.94
C THR A 89 5.49 -18.45 -15.05
N ARG A 90 6.27 -19.04 -14.14
CA ARG A 90 5.82 -20.02 -13.14
C ARG A 90 5.44 -19.39 -11.80
N LEU A 91 5.61 -18.08 -11.63
CA LEU A 91 5.24 -17.34 -10.44
C LEU A 91 4.13 -16.35 -10.77
N LYS A 92 3.13 -16.25 -9.89
CA LYS A 92 2.09 -15.23 -10.00
C LYS A 92 2.59 -13.89 -9.48
N VAL A 93 2.69 -12.88 -10.34
CA VAL A 93 3.04 -11.52 -9.92
C VAL A 93 1.78 -10.74 -9.58
N ILE A 94 1.70 -10.24 -8.35
CA ILE A 94 0.60 -9.44 -7.79
C ILE A 94 1.13 -8.03 -7.52
N HIS A 95 0.44 -7.00 -7.96
CA HIS A 95 0.86 -5.60 -7.79
C HIS A 95 -0.27 -4.66 -7.38
N ASP A 96 -1.41 -5.21 -6.96
CA ASP A 96 -2.61 -4.45 -6.56
C ASP A 96 -2.69 -4.22 -5.04
N VAL A 97 -1.56 -4.21 -4.36
CA VAL A 97 -1.45 -3.88 -2.94
C VAL A 97 -1.00 -2.44 -2.76
N PHE A 98 -1.77 -1.65 -2.00
CA PHE A 98 -1.39 -0.28 -1.64
C PHE A 98 -0.73 -0.25 -0.25
N PRO A 99 0.59 -0.01 -0.17
CA PRO A 99 1.30 -0.16 1.10
C PRO A 99 1.27 1.09 2.01
N TYR A 100 0.71 2.22 1.56
CA TYR A 100 0.80 3.51 2.27
C TYR A 100 -0.44 3.87 3.07
N SER A 101 -1.10 2.87 3.62
CA SER A 101 -2.20 3.06 4.56
C SER A 101 -2.36 1.82 5.41
N VAL A 102 -2.60 1.99 6.70
CA VAL A 102 -2.83 0.85 7.61
C VAL A 102 -4.09 0.09 7.23
N SER A 103 -5.11 0.81 6.77
CA SER A 103 -6.32 0.20 6.22
C SER A 103 -6.15 -0.31 4.78
N ASN A 104 -5.00 -0.03 4.17
CA ASN A 104 -4.59 -0.41 2.80
C ASN A 104 -5.60 -0.07 1.69
N ASN A 105 -6.59 0.74 1.99
CA ASN A 105 -7.44 1.33 0.98
C ASN A 105 -6.68 2.44 0.26
N GLY A 106 -6.61 2.39 -1.05
CA GLY A 106 -6.02 3.45 -1.85
C GLY A 106 -6.60 4.82 -1.51
N LEU A 107 -5.88 5.89 -1.77
CA LEU A 107 -6.31 7.25 -1.48
C LEU A 107 -7.62 7.61 -2.19
N THR A 108 -7.88 6.96 -3.32
CA THR A 108 -9.08 7.14 -4.16
C THR A 108 -10.24 6.21 -3.78
N ALA A 109 -10.08 5.34 -2.77
CA ALA A 109 -11.13 4.46 -2.27
C ALA A 109 -12.23 5.21 -1.51
N GLN A 110 -13.13 4.49 -0.85
CA GLN A 110 -14.27 5.07 -0.10
C GLN A 110 -13.82 5.79 1.17
N ARG A 111 -13.27 6.99 1.00
CA ARG A 111 -12.81 7.88 2.09
C ARG A 111 -13.43 9.26 1.92
N PRO A 112 -13.61 10.02 2.99
CA PRO A 112 -14.10 11.41 2.91
C PRO A 112 -13.24 12.29 1.99
N THR A 113 -11.93 12.04 1.94
CA THR A 113 -10.96 12.78 1.13
C THR A 113 -10.75 12.22 -0.28
N ALA A 114 -11.42 11.14 -0.66
CA ALA A 114 -11.21 10.47 -1.95
C ALA A 114 -11.41 11.38 -3.16
N ALA A 115 -12.37 12.32 -3.10
CA ALA A 115 -12.59 13.27 -4.19
C ALA A 115 -11.39 14.19 -4.42
N VAL A 116 -10.76 14.64 -3.34
CA VAL A 116 -9.54 15.46 -3.39
C VAL A 116 -8.39 14.65 -3.99
N TRP A 117 -8.19 13.42 -3.54
CA TRP A 117 -7.11 12.57 -4.02
C TRP A 117 -7.30 12.17 -5.49
N ARG A 118 -8.54 11.89 -5.95
CA ARG A 118 -8.82 11.70 -7.39
C ARG A 118 -8.51 12.93 -8.24
N TRP A 119 -8.76 14.11 -7.71
CA TRP A 119 -8.40 15.35 -8.39
C TRP A 119 -6.88 15.54 -8.46
N VAL A 120 -6.18 15.31 -7.34
CA VAL A 120 -4.71 15.37 -7.23
C VAL A 120 -4.06 14.36 -8.19
N GLU A 121 -4.58 13.14 -8.26
CA GLU A 121 -4.13 12.10 -9.18
C GLU A 121 -4.27 12.54 -10.66
N LYS A 122 -5.42 13.08 -11.04
CA LYS A 122 -5.62 13.61 -12.40
C LYS A 122 -4.65 14.73 -12.76
N LEU A 123 -4.33 15.60 -11.82
CA LEU A 123 -3.34 16.66 -12.00
C LEU A 123 -1.94 16.06 -12.20
N ARG A 124 -1.57 15.06 -11.42
CA ARG A 124 -0.29 14.36 -11.54
C ARG A 124 -0.11 13.71 -12.91
N PHE A 125 -1.13 13.02 -13.42
CA PHE A 125 -1.07 12.39 -14.76
C PHE A 125 -0.92 13.40 -15.89
N LYS A 126 -1.41 14.63 -15.71
CA LYS A 126 -1.23 15.70 -16.70
C LYS A 126 0.18 16.30 -16.67
N ASN A 127 0.77 16.42 -15.49
CA ASN A 127 2.08 16.99 -15.25
C ASN A 127 2.76 16.31 -14.05
N PRO A 128 3.65 15.34 -14.24
CA PRO A 128 4.29 14.58 -13.15
C PRO A 128 5.10 15.44 -12.17
N GLU A 129 5.65 16.56 -12.63
CA GLU A 129 6.47 17.48 -11.81
C GLU A 129 5.64 18.51 -11.03
N THR A 130 4.34 18.31 -10.88
CA THR A 130 3.46 19.25 -10.19
C THR A 130 3.48 19.07 -8.69
N LEU A 131 3.06 20.12 -7.96
CA LEU A 131 2.75 20.09 -6.53
C LEU A 131 1.88 18.88 -6.13
N ALA A 132 1.04 18.38 -7.05
CA ALA A 132 0.20 17.22 -6.84
C ALA A 132 1.02 15.93 -6.60
N GLY A 133 2.03 15.69 -7.44
CA GLY A 133 2.96 14.56 -7.25
C GLY A 133 3.74 14.68 -5.94
N MET A 134 4.24 15.89 -5.64
CA MET A 134 4.94 16.15 -4.38
C MET A 134 4.05 15.90 -3.15
N LEU A 135 2.77 16.27 -3.22
CA LEU A 135 1.82 16.06 -2.12
C LEU A 135 1.59 14.56 -1.85
N ILE A 136 1.39 13.76 -2.91
CA ILE A 136 1.25 12.31 -2.79
C ILE A 136 2.52 11.71 -2.19
N ASN A 137 3.69 12.06 -2.74
CA ASN A 137 4.97 11.57 -2.27
C ASN A 137 5.22 11.94 -0.80
N ALA A 138 4.96 13.18 -0.40
CA ALA A 138 5.12 13.64 0.97
C ALA A 138 4.20 12.88 1.94
N ARG A 139 2.92 12.70 1.56
CA ARG A 139 1.98 11.92 2.37
C ARG A 139 2.45 10.47 2.55
N ASN A 140 2.81 9.82 1.45
CA ASN A 140 3.24 8.42 1.50
C ASN A 140 4.59 8.27 2.22
N ALA A 141 5.51 9.23 2.06
CA ALA A 141 6.74 9.27 2.83
C ALA A 141 6.49 9.38 4.35
N MET A 142 5.48 10.13 4.79
CA MET A 142 5.09 10.16 6.20
C MET A 142 4.65 8.79 6.71
N GLN A 143 4.02 7.95 5.88
CA GLN A 143 3.67 6.58 6.27
C GLN A 143 4.93 5.71 6.49
N LEU A 144 6.04 5.97 5.80
CA LEU A 144 7.30 5.28 6.07
C LEU A 144 7.83 5.60 7.47
N PHE A 145 7.71 6.85 7.93
CA PHE A 145 8.06 7.19 9.32
C PHE A 145 7.17 6.48 10.33
N VAL A 146 5.87 6.34 10.05
CA VAL A 146 4.95 5.56 10.89
C VAL A 146 5.34 4.09 10.89
N CYS A 147 5.63 3.51 9.73
CA CYS A 147 6.10 2.12 9.60
C CYS A 147 7.39 1.86 10.39
N ALA A 148 8.31 2.82 10.40
CA ALA A 148 9.59 2.72 11.09
C ALA A 148 9.53 3.10 12.58
N ASP A 149 8.45 3.73 13.06
CA ASP A 149 8.31 4.13 14.47
C ASP A 149 8.12 2.91 15.37
N ARG A 150 8.87 2.86 16.48
CA ARG A 150 8.84 1.72 17.40
C ARG A 150 7.48 1.46 18.05
N ARG A 151 6.62 2.46 18.14
CA ARG A 151 5.29 2.39 18.78
C ARG A 151 4.20 2.00 17.78
N TYR A 152 4.25 2.55 16.56
CA TYR A 152 3.20 2.43 15.55
C TYR A 152 3.55 1.44 14.44
N GLY A 153 4.84 1.23 14.20
CA GLY A 153 5.34 0.32 13.17
C GLY A 153 4.81 -1.11 13.28
N PRO A 154 4.78 -1.73 14.47
CA PRO A 154 4.23 -3.09 14.60
C PRO A 154 2.79 -3.20 14.09
N ALA A 155 1.91 -2.27 14.50
CA ALA A 155 0.52 -2.26 14.04
C ALA A 155 0.41 -1.96 12.54
N TYR A 156 1.23 -1.03 12.02
CA TYR A 156 1.30 -0.72 10.60
C TYR A 156 1.72 -1.94 9.77
N ASN A 157 2.74 -2.64 10.20
CA ASN A 157 3.29 -3.81 9.50
C ASN A 157 2.28 -4.97 9.47
N VAL A 158 1.58 -5.21 10.58
CA VAL A 158 0.49 -6.19 10.63
C VAL A 158 -0.62 -5.83 9.65
N GLY A 159 -1.05 -4.56 9.59
CA GLY A 159 -2.06 -4.11 8.61
C GLY A 159 -1.61 -4.32 7.17
N THR A 160 -0.34 -4.10 6.87
CA THR A 160 0.23 -4.37 5.55
C THR A 160 0.27 -5.87 5.24
N ALA A 161 0.71 -6.69 6.19
CA ALA A 161 0.73 -8.15 6.04
C ALA A 161 -0.67 -8.71 5.78
N GLN A 162 -1.69 -8.23 6.48
CA GLN A 162 -3.09 -8.60 6.23
C GLN A 162 -3.52 -8.29 4.80
N GLU A 163 -3.13 -7.13 4.27
CA GLU A 163 -3.50 -6.77 2.90
C GLU A 163 -2.76 -7.59 1.85
N VAL A 164 -1.51 -7.91 2.11
CA VAL A 164 -0.77 -8.89 1.30
C VAL A 164 -1.50 -10.24 1.30
N MET A 165 -1.94 -10.72 2.46
CA MET A 165 -2.70 -11.96 2.58
C MET A 165 -4.04 -11.91 1.83
N ARG A 166 -4.77 -10.78 1.93
CA ARG A 166 -6.01 -10.56 1.18
C ARG A 166 -5.77 -10.55 -0.34
N ALA A 167 -4.69 -9.91 -0.79
CA ALA A 167 -4.31 -9.90 -2.20
C ALA A 167 -3.95 -11.30 -2.70
N LEU A 168 -3.13 -12.03 -1.97
CA LEU A 168 -2.81 -13.43 -2.26
C LEU A 168 -4.07 -14.26 -2.45
N ARG A 169 -5.04 -14.14 -1.51
CA ARG A 169 -6.32 -14.86 -1.59
C ARG A 169 -7.15 -14.45 -2.82
N ARG A 170 -7.25 -13.14 -3.12
CA ARG A 170 -7.94 -12.65 -4.34
C ARG A 170 -7.34 -13.24 -5.61
N HIS A 171 -6.04 -13.47 -5.61
CA HIS A 171 -5.29 -14.00 -6.75
C HIS A 171 -5.13 -15.53 -6.74
N GLY A 172 -5.87 -16.23 -5.87
CA GLY A 172 -5.96 -17.69 -5.89
C GLY A 172 -4.78 -18.39 -5.19
N TYR A 173 -4.08 -17.72 -4.26
CA TYR A 173 -3.09 -18.40 -3.43
C TYR A 173 -3.78 -19.46 -2.56
N PRO A 174 -3.38 -20.74 -2.64
CA PRO A 174 -3.94 -21.80 -1.82
C PRO A 174 -3.39 -21.67 -0.39
N MET A 175 -4.18 -21.07 0.49
CA MET A 175 -3.79 -20.81 1.88
C MET A 175 -3.43 -22.13 2.57
N GLY A 176 -2.29 -22.15 3.28
CA GLY A 176 -1.78 -23.36 3.95
C GLY A 176 -1.00 -24.31 3.06
N SER A 177 -0.89 -24.07 1.76
CA SER A 177 -0.11 -24.92 0.82
C SER A 177 1.39 -24.92 1.07
N GLY A 178 1.91 -23.89 1.74
CA GLY A 178 3.35 -23.71 1.90
C GLY A 178 4.07 -23.22 0.63
N LEU A 179 3.33 -22.86 -0.43
CA LEU A 179 3.94 -22.26 -1.62
C LEU A 179 4.70 -20.97 -1.26
N PRO A 180 5.87 -20.75 -1.85
CA PRO A 180 6.70 -19.57 -1.50
C PRO A 180 6.02 -18.28 -1.93
N VAL A 181 6.06 -17.29 -1.04
CA VAL A 181 5.65 -15.91 -1.30
C VAL A 181 6.87 -15.01 -1.16
N THR A 182 7.16 -14.24 -2.19
CA THR A 182 8.26 -13.28 -2.20
C THR A 182 7.70 -11.86 -2.23
N LEU A 183 8.09 -11.03 -1.28
CA LEU A 183 7.77 -9.60 -1.30
C LEU A 183 8.88 -8.84 -2.05
N ILE A 184 8.49 -8.03 -3.01
CA ILE A 184 9.39 -7.13 -3.74
C ILE A 184 8.85 -5.71 -3.56
N GLY A 185 9.71 -4.78 -3.18
CA GLY A 185 9.30 -3.39 -3.02
C GLY A 185 10.17 -2.44 -3.84
N TRP A 186 9.55 -1.38 -4.34
CA TRP A 186 10.24 -0.26 -4.97
C TRP A 186 10.36 0.90 -3.98
N SER A 187 11.58 1.43 -3.79
CA SER A 187 11.79 2.60 -2.92
C SER A 187 11.14 2.44 -1.52
N GLY A 188 10.17 3.26 -1.17
CA GLY A 188 9.44 3.15 0.08
C GLY A 188 8.67 1.84 0.27
N GLY A 189 8.18 1.24 -0.81
CA GLY A 189 7.57 -0.09 -0.77
C GLY A 189 8.54 -1.17 -0.32
N ALA A 190 9.84 -1.03 -0.64
CA ALA A 190 10.86 -1.96 -0.16
C ALA A 190 11.03 -1.90 1.37
N GLN A 191 10.98 -0.71 1.97
CA GLN A 191 11.05 -0.57 3.42
C GLN A 191 9.83 -1.20 4.10
N ILE A 192 8.64 -0.98 3.55
CA ILE A 192 7.40 -1.56 4.09
C ILE A 192 7.41 -3.09 3.93
N SER A 193 7.93 -3.62 2.83
CA SER A 193 8.00 -5.07 2.60
C SER A 193 8.83 -5.80 3.66
N ILE A 194 9.91 -5.18 4.14
CA ILE A 194 10.75 -5.73 5.23
C ILE A 194 9.96 -5.82 6.54
N GLY A 195 9.11 -4.83 6.81
CA GLY A 195 8.31 -4.82 8.04
C GLY A 195 7.11 -5.77 7.99
N ALA A 196 6.62 -6.12 6.79
CA ALA A 196 5.45 -6.96 6.59
C ALA A 196 5.79 -8.45 6.38
N ALA A 197 7.07 -8.78 6.13
CA ALA A 197 7.57 -10.15 5.99
C ALA A 197 7.79 -10.81 7.36
#